data_dfb639ee325eabb09e02c3b7990faebc
#
_entry.id   dfb639ee325eabb09e02c3b7990faebc
#
_cell.length_a   1.000
_cell.length_b   1.000
_cell.length_c   1.000
_cell.angle_alpha   90.00
_cell.angle_beta   90.00
_cell.angle_gamma   90.00
#
_symmetry.space_group_name_H-M   'P 1'
#
loop_
_entity.id
_entity.type
_entity.pdbx_description
1 polymer ?
#
loop_
_entity_poly.entity_id
_entity_poly.type
_entity_poly.pdbx_seq_one_letter_code
_entity_poly.pdbx_strand_id
1 'polypeptide(L)'
;MLQTLEAQLARYRSLITECFKQHPDHALFTSLPGAGPKLAPRLLGELVALKPLADTPQALQCLAGMAPVSYQSGKVSVVYLRHQCNRFLRHTVHLWVDLSRHYCDWARIYYEAHRKKGQSHACALRCLGMRWLKIIAAMIRNQTPYDAAVHTRNQLQHGSWVMQLQPVQIIKKDAS
;
A
#
# COMPACT_ATOMS: atom_id res chain seq x y z
N MET A 1 -32.28 -3.81 19.76
CA MET A 1 -30.88 -4.30 19.71
C MET A 1 -30.13 -3.87 18.44
N LEU A 2 -30.57 -4.15 17.20
CA LEU A 2 -29.92 -3.72 15.95
C LEU A 2 -29.76 -2.20 15.87
N GLN A 3 -30.81 -1.41 16.11
CA GLN A 3 -30.75 0.07 16.08
C GLN A 3 -29.73 0.65 17.07
N THR A 4 -29.61 0.05 18.25
CA THR A 4 -28.62 0.49 19.26
C THR A 4 -27.19 0.22 18.79
N LEU A 5 -26.95 -0.94 18.14
CA LEU A 5 -25.64 -1.27 17.56
C LEU A 5 -25.29 -0.34 16.38
N GLU A 6 -26.25 -0.02 15.53
CA GLU A 6 -26.06 0.91 14.41
C GLU A 6 -25.70 2.32 14.91
N ALA A 7 -26.41 2.81 15.94
CA ALA A 7 -26.11 4.09 16.56
C ALA A 7 -24.69 4.13 17.16
N GLN A 8 -24.26 3.07 17.84
CA GLN A 8 -22.91 2.96 18.38
C GLN A 8 -21.85 2.90 17.28
N LEU A 9 -22.09 2.14 16.21
CA LEU A 9 -21.19 2.10 15.07
C LEU A 9 -21.06 3.48 14.38
N ALA A 10 -22.16 4.21 14.23
CA ALA A 10 -22.13 5.57 13.68
C ALA A 10 -21.29 6.50 14.56
N ARG A 11 -21.49 6.43 15.90
CA ARG A 11 -20.71 7.20 16.86
C ARG A 11 -19.21 6.91 16.77
N TYR A 12 -18.80 5.63 16.73
CA TYR A 12 -17.40 5.26 16.58
C TYR A 12 -16.80 5.73 15.24
N ARG A 13 -17.56 5.65 14.15
CA ARG A 13 -17.13 6.17 12.84
C ARG A 13 -16.86 7.67 12.88
N SER A 14 -17.74 8.44 13.53
CA SER A 14 -17.54 9.89 13.70
C SER A 14 -16.29 10.19 14.52
N LEU A 15 -16.12 9.54 15.67
CA LEU A 15 -14.95 9.71 16.53
C LEU A 15 -13.63 9.34 15.80
N ILE A 16 -13.60 8.23 15.10
CA ILE A 16 -12.42 7.82 14.31
C ILE A 16 -12.09 8.87 13.24
N THR A 17 -13.11 9.39 12.55
CA THR A 17 -12.93 10.41 11.52
C THR A 17 -12.40 11.72 12.11
N GLU A 18 -12.89 12.11 13.27
CA GLU A 18 -12.46 13.31 13.97
C GLU A 18 -11.01 13.18 14.46
N CYS A 19 -10.68 12.09 15.17
CA CYS A 19 -9.31 11.81 15.61
C CYS A 19 -8.34 11.74 14.43
N PHE A 20 -8.75 11.12 13.32
CA PHE A 20 -7.95 11.05 12.12
C PHE A 20 -7.63 12.43 11.55
N LYS A 21 -8.64 13.32 11.44
CA LYS A 21 -8.46 14.69 10.91
C LYS A 21 -7.55 15.56 11.79
N GLN A 22 -7.55 15.31 13.10
CA GLN A 22 -6.70 16.04 14.05
C GLN A 22 -5.25 15.53 14.06
N HIS A 23 -4.98 14.35 13.46
CA HIS A 23 -3.64 13.78 13.48
C HIS A 23 -2.71 14.50 12.49
N PRO A 24 -1.46 14.85 12.87
CA PRO A 24 -0.52 15.59 12.01
C PRO A 24 -0.26 14.90 10.68
N ASP A 25 -0.23 13.56 10.64
CA ASP A 25 0.03 12.79 9.43
C ASP A 25 -1.25 12.48 8.61
N HIS A 26 -2.42 13.02 8.95
CA HIS A 26 -3.66 12.67 8.24
C HIS A 26 -3.56 12.92 6.73
N ALA A 27 -2.89 14.01 6.33
CA ALA A 27 -2.72 14.37 4.93
C ALA A 27 -1.94 13.32 4.14
N LEU A 28 -0.92 12.69 4.77
CA LEU A 28 -0.13 11.62 4.15
C LEU A 28 -1.03 10.43 3.77
N PHE A 29 -1.87 9.99 4.70
CA PHE A 29 -2.72 8.81 4.48
C PHE A 29 -3.96 9.10 3.63
N THR A 30 -4.46 10.34 3.66
CA THR A 30 -5.57 10.78 2.78
C THR A 30 -5.14 10.83 1.32
N SER A 31 -3.87 11.13 1.02
CA SER A 31 -3.35 11.18 -0.35
C SER A 31 -3.22 9.79 -1.02
N LEU A 32 -3.31 8.70 -0.24
CA LEU A 32 -3.15 7.35 -0.76
C LEU A 32 -4.35 6.94 -1.64
N PRO A 33 -4.13 6.49 -2.89
CA PRO A 33 -5.21 6.14 -3.80
C PRO A 33 -6.03 4.96 -3.26
N GLY A 34 -7.35 5.10 -3.25
CA GLY A 34 -8.27 4.06 -2.79
C GLY A 34 -8.33 3.86 -1.27
N ALA A 35 -7.61 4.64 -0.46
CA ALA A 35 -7.67 4.52 1.00
C ALA A 35 -9.03 4.95 1.57
N GLY A 36 -9.56 6.08 1.08
CA GLY A 36 -10.89 6.56 1.46
C GLY A 36 -11.09 6.76 2.97
N PRO A 37 -12.31 7.11 3.40
CA PRO A 37 -12.58 7.49 4.79
C PRO A 37 -12.51 6.33 5.79
N LYS A 38 -12.45 5.08 5.33
CA LYS A 38 -12.36 3.90 6.20
C LYS A 38 -10.94 3.37 6.33
N LEU A 39 -10.21 3.28 5.22
CA LEU A 39 -8.88 2.67 5.22
C LEU A 39 -7.77 3.66 5.55
N ALA A 40 -7.90 4.95 5.23
CA ALA A 40 -6.89 5.94 5.58
C ALA A 40 -6.67 6.06 7.10
N PRO A 41 -7.72 6.20 7.95
CA PRO A 41 -7.55 6.18 9.39
C PRO A 41 -6.96 4.85 9.91
N ARG A 42 -7.38 3.74 9.33
CA ARG A 42 -6.90 2.42 9.73
C ARG A 42 -5.42 2.22 9.39
N LEU A 43 -4.98 2.63 8.19
CA LEU A 43 -3.58 2.62 7.81
C LEU A 43 -2.74 3.51 8.71
N LEU A 44 -3.23 4.70 9.04
CA LEU A 44 -2.56 5.60 9.97
C LEU A 44 -2.40 4.93 11.35
N GLY A 45 -3.46 4.39 11.91
CA GLY A 45 -3.43 3.73 13.23
C GLY A 45 -2.45 2.56 13.30
N GLU A 46 -2.34 1.77 12.21
CA GLU A 46 -1.40 0.63 12.14
C GLU A 46 0.05 1.06 11.86
N LEU A 47 0.27 2.15 11.15
CA LEU A 47 1.60 2.52 10.65
C LEU A 47 2.26 3.65 11.46
N VAL A 48 1.50 4.47 12.17
CA VAL A 48 2.05 5.60 12.92
C VAL A 48 3.03 5.15 14.02
N ALA A 49 2.72 4.07 14.71
CA ALA A 49 3.59 3.48 15.73
C ALA A 49 4.88 2.88 15.12
N LEU A 50 4.90 2.68 13.81
CA LEU A 50 6.01 2.07 13.07
C LEU A 50 6.89 3.11 12.36
N LYS A 51 6.71 4.41 12.63
CA LYS A 51 7.55 5.48 12.09
C LYS A 51 9.06 5.23 12.23
N PRO A 52 9.57 4.69 13.35
CA PRO A 52 10.99 4.35 13.48
C PRO A 52 11.49 3.33 12.44
N LEU A 53 10.59 2.54 11.85
CA LEU A 53 10.93 1.60 10.78
C LEU A 53 10.88 2.21 9.36
N ALA A 54 10.54 3.50 9.22
CA ALA A 54 10.50 4.17 7.92
C ALA A 54 11.88 4.22 7.24
N ASP A 55 12.96 4.21 7.99
CA ASP A 55 14.32 4.12 7.47
C ASP A 55 14.70 2.71 7.02
N THR A 56 13.94 1.71 7.43
CA THR A 56 14.14 0.30 7.07
C THR A 56 12.88 -0.27 6.43
N PRO A 57 12.56 0.09 5.17
CA PRO A 57 11.34 -0.37 4.49
C PRO A 57 11.19 -1.89 4.46
N GLN A 58 12.29 -2.63 4.46
CA GLN A 58 12.31 -4.09 4.50
C GLN A 58 11.74 -4.63 5.82
N ALA A 59 12.07 -4.01 6.95
CA ALA A 59 11.52 -4.39 8.25
C ALA A 59 10.00 -4.18 8.27
N LEU A 60 9.53 -3.04 7.74
CA LEU A 60 8.11 -2.76 7.59
C LEU A 60 7.39 -3.78 6.71
N GLN A 61 8.00 -4.18 5.58
CA GLN A 61 7.47 -5.22 4.69
C GLN A 61 7.39 -6.60 5.39
N CYS A 62 8.38 -6.94 6.19
CA CYS A 62 8.39 -8.16 6.98
C CYS A 62 7.30 -8.14 8.06
N LEU A 63 7.18 -7.04 8.80
CA LEU A 63 6.18 -6.88 9.85
C LEU A 63 4.75 -6.90 9.30
N ALA A 64 4.52 -6.28 8.13
CA ALA A 64 3.26 -6.35 7.41
C ALA A 64 3.00 -7.71 6.73
N GLY A 65 3.94 -8.64 6.78
CA GLY A 65 3.83 -9.97 6.15
C GLY A 65 3.71 -9.93 4.63
N MET A 66 4.18 -8.84 4.00
CA MET A 66 4.22 -8.70 2.54
C MET A 66 5.49 -9.33 1.96
N ALA A 67 6.63 -9.20 2.66
CA ALA A 67 7.86 -9.84 2.25
C ALA A 67 7.81 -11.35 2.50
N PRO A 68 8.21 -12.17 1.52
CA PRO A 68 8.28 -13.62 1.68
C PRO A 68 9.42 -14.04 2.62
N VAL A 69 9.43 -15.32 2.96
CA VAL A 69 10.57 -15.98 3.60
C VAL A 69 11.23 -16.87 2.55
N SER A 70 12.51 -16.63 2.26
CA SER A 70 13.29 -17.48 1.38
C SER A 70 14.03 -18.52 2.22
N TYR A 71 13.93 -19.77 1.84
CA TYR A 71 14.70 -20.86 2.40
C TYR A 71 15.62 -21.42 1.30
N GLN A 72 16.90 -21.44 1.59
CA GLN A 72 17.89 -21.97 0.66
C GLN A 72 18.76 -22.99 1.39
N SER A 73 18.83 -24.19 0.85
CA SER A 73 19.69 -25.27 1.35
C SER A 73 20.27 -26.03 0.16
N GLY A 74 21.57 -25.89 -0.06
CA GLY A 74 22.25 -26.48 -1.22
C GLY A 74 21.62 -26.03 -2.54
N LYS A 75 21.12 -26.96 -3.34
CA LYS A 75 20.49 -26.74 -4.65
C LYS A 75 18.99 -26.39 -4.53
N VAL A 76 18.40 -26.46 -3.33
CA VAL A 76 16.96 -26.19 -3.10
C VAL A 76 16.79 -24.75 -2.70
N SER A 77 15.98 -23.99 -3.47
CA SER A 77 15.55 -22.63 -3.14
C SER A 77 14.03 -22.58 -3.17
N VAL A 78 13.41 -22.32 -2.03
CA VAL A 78 11.95 -22.26 -1.89
C VAL A 78 11.54 -20.96 -1.21
N VAL A 79 10.44 -20.42 -1.67
CA VAL A 79 9.87 -19.15 -1.16
C VAL A 79 8.52 -19.42 -0.49
N TYR A 80 8.45 -19.10 0.79
CA TYR A 80 7.26 -19.31 1.61
C TYR A 80 6.57 -18.02 1.96
N LEU A 81 5.27 -18.12 2.26
CA LEU A 81 4.52 -17.05 2.88
C LEU A 81 5.07 -16.80 4.29
N ARG A 82 5.33 -15.54 4.63
CA ARG A 82 5.69 -15.15 5.99
C ARG A 82 4.46 -15.24 6.90
N HIS A 83 4.46 -16.19 7.83
CA HIS A 83 3.38 -16.34 8.83
C HIS A 83 3.59 -15.42 10.03
N GLN A 84 4.84 -15.27 10.48
CA GLN A 84 5.20 -14.43 11.62
C GLN A 84 5.20 -12.94 11.21
N CYS A 85 4.09 -12.24 11.52
CA CYS A 85 3.86 -10.84 11.18
C CYS A 85 2.73 -10.26 12.03
N ASN A 86 2.55 -8.94 12.00
CA ASN A 86 1.36 -8.29 12.54
C ASN A 86 0.16 -8.58 11.61
N ARG A 87 -0.80 -9.39 12.12
CA ARG A 87 -1.96 -9.84 11.33
C ARG A 87 -2.93 -8.70 10.98
N PHE A 88 -3.08 -7.71 11.87
CA PHE A 88 -3.94 -6.55 11.63
C PHE A 88 -3.37 -5.67 10.55
N LEU A 89 -2.08 -5.33 10.65
CA LEU A 89 -1.35 -4.58 9.61
C LEU A 89 -1.39 -5.30 8.26
N ARG A 90 -1.13 -6.63 8.24
CA ARG A 90 -1.25 -7.44 7.02
C ARG A 90 -2.62 -7.29 6.37
N HIS A 91 -3.68 -7.46 7.16
CA HIS A 91 -5.05 -7.40 6.66
C HIS A 91 -5.38 -6.00 6.11
N THR A 92 -5.03 -4.96 6.85
CA THR A 92 -5.26 -3.56 6.46
C THR A 92 -4.52 -3.22 5.17
N VAL A 93 -3.24 -3.56 5.08
CA VAL A 93 -2.42 -3.31 3.88
C VAL A 93 -2.97 -4.12 2.70
N HIS A 94 -3.34 -5.38 2.91
CA HIS A 94 -3.87 -6.24 1.83
C HIS A 94 -5.17 -5.69 1.23
N LEU A 95 -6.12 -5.29 2.06
CA LEU A 95 -7.37 -4.67 1.64
C LEU A 95 -7.13 -3.36 0.86
N TRP A 96 -6.27 -2.51 1.39
CA TRP A 96 -5.98 -1.24 0.72
C TRP A 96 -5.24 -1.45 -0.60
N VAL A 97 -4.25 -2.33 -0.65
CA VAL A 97 -3.49 -2.64 -1.88
C VAL A 97 -4.41 -3.17 -2.98
N ASP A 98 -5.39 -4.00 -2.63
CA ASP A 98 -6.38 -4.47 -3.60
C ASP A 98 -7.23 -3.31 -4.15
N LEU A 99 -7.66 -2.37 -3.31
CA LEU A 99 -8.38 -1.19 -3.77
C LEU A 99 -7.48 -0.25 -4.57
N SER A 100 -6.23 -0.04 -4.18
CA SER A 100 -5.32 0.90 -4.83
C SER A 100 -5.14 0.64 -6.33
N ARG A 101 -5.19 -0.61 -6.77
CA ARG A 101 -5.08 -0.99 -8.19
C ARG A 101 -6.25 -0.49 -9.06
N HIS A 102 -7.38 -0.14 -8.45
CA HIS A 102 -8.54 0.43 -9.16
C HIS A 102 -8.45 1.95 -9.32
N TYR A 103 -7.63 2.61 -8.50
CA TYR A 103 -7.47 4.06 -8.47
C TYR A 103 -6.09 4.55 -8.93
N CYS A 104 -5.20 3.62 -9.29
CA CYS A 104 -3.82 3.94 -9.64
C CYS A 104 -3.32 3.04 -10.78
N ASP A 105 -3.03 3.63 -11.95
CA ASP A 105 -2.69 2.88 -13.17
C ASP A 105 -1.42 2.05 -13.03
N TRP A 106 -0.33 2.60 -12.47
CA TRP A 106 0.88 1.82 -12.30
C TRP A 106 0.69 0.62 -11.36
N ALA A 107 -0.15 0.78 -10.32
CA ALA A 107 -0.46 -0.30 -9.39
C ALA A 107 -1.25 -1.41 -10.08
N ARG A 108 -2.22 -1.04 -10.94
CA ARG A 108 -2.97 -1.98 -11.76
C ARG A 108 -2.06 -2.73 -12.72
N ILE A 109 -1.22 -2.02 -13.48
CA ILE A 109 -0.28 -2.61 -14.44
C ILE A 109 0.71 -3.54 -13.75
N TYR A 110 1.25 -3.13 -12.61
CA TYR A 110 2.16 -3.94 -11.81
C TYR A 110 1.48 -5.25 -11.35
N TYR A 111 0.27 -5.15 -10.81
CA TYR A 111 -0.52 -6.30 -10.40
C TYR A 111 -0.81 -7.24 -11.58
N GLU A 112 -1.31 -6.73 -12.70
CA GLU A 112 -1.63 -7.51 -13.90
C GLU A 112 -0.40 -8.24 -14.46
N ALA A 113 0.76 -7.58 -14.48
CA ALA A 113 2.00 -8.19 -14.92
C ALA A 113 2.41 -9.39 -14.05
N HIS A 114 2.21 -9.29 -12.73
CA HIS A 114 2.43 -10.42 -11.82
C HIS A 114 1.42 -11.56 -12.04
N ARG A 115 0.16 -11.23 -12.34
CA ARG A 115 -0.87 -12.22 -12.69
C ARG A 115 -0.54 -12.93 -14.01
N LYS A 116 -0.07 -12.20 -15.03
CA LYS A 116 0.38 -12.77 -16.31
C LYS A 116 1.57 -13.72 -16.16
N LYS A 117 2.40 -13.52 -15.15
CA LYS A 117 3.49 -14.46 -14.79
C LYS A 117 3.01 -15.71 -14.04
N GLY A 118 1.70 -15.94 -13.93
CA GLY A 118 1.11 -17.11 -13.26
C GLY A 118 1.03 -17.01 -11.74
N GLN A 119 1.36 -15.87 -11.15
CA GLN A 119 1.24 -15.70 -9.69
C GLN A 119 -0.23 -15.66 -9.25
N SER A 120 -0.54 -16.26 -8.10
CA SER A 120 -1.88 -16.17 -7.51
C SER A 120 -2.25 -14.74 -7.17
N HIS A 121 -3.55 -14.45 -7.07
CA HIS A 121 -4.07 -13.13 -6.66
C HIS A 121 -3.39 -12.61 -5.39
N ALA A 122 -3.38 -13.43 -4.34
CA ALA A 122 -2.77 -13.07 -3.07
C ALA A 122 -1.25 -12.82 -3.18
N CYS A 123 -0.54 -13.56 -4.04
CA CYS A 123 0.89 -13.34 -4.28
C CYS A 123 1.14 -12.01 -5.00
N ALA A 124 0.38 -11.71 -6.06
CA ALA A 124 0.48 -10.47 -6.81
C ALA A 124 0.18 -9.24 -5.93
N LEU A 125 -0.83 -9.35 -5.04
CA LEU A 125 -1.13 -8.28 -4.07
C LEU A 125 -0.01 -8.09 -3.04
N ARG A 126 0.65 -9.16 -2.57
CA ARG A 126 1.81 -9.00 -1.69
C ARG A 126 2.99 -8.33 -2.39
N CYS A 127 3.25 -8.67 -3.64
CA CYS A 127 4.29 -8.00 -4.44
C CYS A 127 4.01 -6.51 -4.59
N LEU A 128 2.75 -6.15 -4.89
CA LEU A 128 2.31 -4.75 -4.96
C LEU A 128 2.39 -4.08 -3.59
N GLY A 129 2.00 -4.76 -2.52
CA GLY A 129 2.09 -4.29 -1.14
C GLY A 129 3.52 -3.95 -0.70
N MET A 130 4.50 -4.76 -1.11
CA MET A 130 5.92 -4.44 -0.88
C MET A 130 6.33 -3.13 -1.54
N ARG A 131 5.83 -2.82 -2.74
CA ARG A 131 6.10 -1.55 -3.41
C ARG A 131 5.44 -0.38 -2.66
N TRP A 132 4.18 -0.53 -2.30
CA TRP A 132 3.45 0.49 -1.56
C TRP A 132 4.08 0.79 -0.19
N LEU A 133 4.52 -0.23 0.54
CA LEU A 133 5.17 -0.01 1.85
C LEU A 133 6.49 0.76 1.73
N LYS A 134 7.25 0.60 0.63
CA LYS A 134 8.42 1.45 0.35
C LYS A 134 8.02 2.90 0.10
N ILE A 135 6.93 3.12 -0.63
CA ILE A 135 6.42 4.47 -0.89
C ILE A 135 5.95 5.11 0.42
N ILE A 136 5.15 4.40 1.22
CA ILE A 136 4.68 4.88 2.52
C ILE A 136 5.86 5.20 3.46
N ALA A 137 6.87 4.35 3.51
CA ALA A 137 8.08 4.61 4.30
C ALA A 137 8.77 5.92 3.87
N ALA A 138 8.89 6.16 2.56
CA ALA A 138 9.44 7.41 2.04
C ALA A 138 8.54 8.62 2.36
N MET A 139 7.22 8.47 2.25
CA MET A 139 6.25 9.52 2.60
C MET A 139 6.37 9.90 4.09
N ILE A 140 6.43 8.92 4.98
CA ILE A 140 6.57 9.14 6.42
C ILE A 140 7.91 9.82 6.74
N ARG A 141 9.00 9.34 6.16
CA ARG A 141 10.35 9.90 6.38
C ARG A 141 10.46 11.35 5.89
N ASN A 142 9.95 11.62 4.70
CA ASN A 142 10.06 12.93 4.06
C ASN A 142 8.89 13.87 4.43
N GLN A 143 7.89 13.39 5.18
CA GLN A 143 6.66 14.12 5.52
C GLN A 143 5.95 14.71 4.27
N THR A 144 5.96 13.94 3.17
CA THR A 144 5.41 14.37 1.88
C THR A 144 4.25 13.48 1.48
N PRO A 145 3.06 14.03 1.16
CA PRO A 145 1.93 13.27 0.64
C PRO A 145 2.28 12.52 -0.65
N TYR A 146 1.53 11.46 -0.95
CA TYR A 146 1.68 10.73 -2.20
C TYR A 146 1.27 11.61 -3.39
N ASP A 147 2.16 11.68 -4.37
CA ASP A 147 1.91 12.33 -5.65
C ASP A 147 2.20 11.33 -6.79
N ALA A 148 1.16 11.03 -7.57
CA ALA A 148 1.24 10.08 -8.69
C ALA A 148 2.17 10.59 -9.81
N ALA A 149 2.21 11.90 -10.05
CA ALA A 149 3.06 12.49 -11.09
C ALA A 149 4.54 12.40 -10.73
N VAL A 150 4.87 12.73 -9.46
CA VAL A 150 6.23 12.58 -8.93
C VAL A 150 6.66 11.11 -8.95
N HIS A 151 5.78 10.20 -8.53
CA HIS A 151 6.07 8.78 -8.54
C HIS A 151 6.34 8.25 -9.95
N THR A 152 5.51 8.63 -10.94
CA THR A 152 5.67 8.25 -12.35
C THR A 152 6.98 8.78 -12.91
N ARG A 153 7.31 10.05 -12.64
CA ARG A 153 8.58 10.67 -13.06
C ARG A 153 9.78 9.91 -12.51
N ASN A 154 9.76 9.59 -11.22
CA ASN A 154 10.84 8.83 -10.59
C ASN A 154 10.96 7.41 -11.19
N GLN A 155 9.85 6.75 -11.50
CA GLN A 155 9.87 5.45 -12.17
C GLN A 155 10.51 5.53 -13.56
N LEU A 156 10.22 6.58 -14.33
CA LEU A 156 10.84 6.82 -15.64
C LEU A 156 12.33 7.05 -15.52
N GLN A 157 12.77 7.93 -14.61
CA GLN A 157 14.18 8.24 -14.39
C GLN A 157 15.01 7.02 -13.97
N HIS A 158 14.44 6.12 -13.17
CA HIS A 158 15.11 4.92 -12.69
C HIS A 158 14.87 3.68 -13.56
N GLY A 159 14.32 3.83 -14.77
CA GLY A 159 14.14 2.75 -15.73
C GLY A 159 13.26 1.61 -15.24
N SER A 160 12.19 1.93 -14.49
CA SER A 160 11.29 0.91 -13.97
C SER A 160 10.63 0.10 -15.09
N TRP A 161 10.75 -1.23 -15.04
CA TRP A 161 10.14 -2.13 -16.03
C TRP A 161 8.61 -1.99 -16.15
N VAL A 162 7.95 -1.48 -15.11
CA VAL A 162 6.51 -1.20 -15.13
C VAL A 162 6.16 -0.14 -16.18
N MET A 163 7.04 0.84 -16.36
CA MET A 163 6.84 1.91 -17.35
C MET A 163 6.97 1.40 -18.79
N GLN A 164 7.73 0.33 -19.00
CA GLN A 164 7.85 -0.34 -20.32
C GLN A 164 6.57 -1.08 -20.72
N LEU A 165 5.70 -1.39 -19.76
CA LEU A 165 4.42 -2.06 -19.97
C LEU A 165 3.25 -1.08 -20.17
N GLN A 166 3.47 0.22 -19.98
CA GLN A 166 2.43 1.23 -20.22
C GLN A 166 2.32 1.48 -21.74
N PRO A 167 1.15 1.28 -22.36
CA PRO A 167 0.93 1.81 -23.71
C PRO A 167 1.04 3.35 -23.66
N VAL A 168 1.69 3.94 -24.65
CA VAL A 168 2.08 5.36 -24.81
C VAL A 168 0.90 6.37 -24.79
N GLN A 169 -0.21 6.09 -24.14
CA GLN A 169 -1.43 6.92 -24.16
C GLN A 169 -1.55 8.00 -23.08
N ILE A 170 -0.59 8.14 -22.16
CA ILE A 170 -0.74 9.08 -21.03
C ILE A 170 -0.26 10.52 -21.37
N ILE A 171 0.35 10.77 -22.52
CA ILE A 171 0.91 12.11 -22.86
C ILE A 171 -0.07 13.04 -23.62
N LYS A 172 -1.31 12.65 -23.87
CA LYS A 172 -2.25 13.45 -24.71
C LYS A 172 -3.39 14.15 -23.95
N LYS A 173 -3.36 14.30 -22.64
CA LYS A 173 -4.48 14.94 -21.92
C LYS A 173 -4.21 16.33 -21.34
N ASP A 174 -3.02 16.88 -21.50
CA ASP A 174 -2.68 18.22 -21.01
C ASP A 174 -2.28 19.20 -22.12
N ALA A 175 -2.82 19.05 -23.33
CA ALA A 175 -2.67 20.01 -24.40
C ALA A 175 -4.02 20.29 -25.06
N SER A 176 -4.91 20.98 -24.35
CA SER A 176 -6.02 21.78 -24.92
C SER A 176 -6.58 22.68 -23.86
#